data_299e4dc24edb6717c1be73b809efa9d7
#
_entry.id   299e4dc24edb6717c1be73b809efa9d7
#
_cell.length_a   1.000
_cell.length_b   1.000
_cell.length_c   1.000
_cell.angle_alpha   90.00
_cell.angle_beta   90.00
_cell.angle_gamma   90.00
#
_symmetry.space_group_name_H-M   'P 1'
#
loop_
_entity.id
_entity.type
_entity.pdbx_description
1 polymer ?
#
loop_
_entity_poly.entity_id
_entity_poly.type
_entity_poly.pdbx_seq_one_letter_code
_entity_poly.pdbx_strand_id
1 'polypeptide(L)'
;MVVENAVRLVPGTDLGVAVHAEPGDIAPWLQLLGNLLLLLPLGALLPLRLAAVDSCAKAALVVLATTCCIELVQYAVLTGRVVSADDVLLNTAGGLAGALLSRRWWADFRVPQPRPEAARARAAALRPQYARPHGG
;
A
#
# COMPACT_ATOMS: atom_id res chain seq x y z
N MET A 1 -2.99 22.13 -28.11
CA MET A 1 -1.91 22.29 -27.10
C MET A 1 -1.77 20.98 -26.38
N VAL A 2 -0.68 20.25 -26.63
CA VAL A 2 -0.44 18.97 -25.96
C VAL A 2 0.04 19.31 -24.56
N VAL A 3 -0.72 18.90 -23.54
CA VAL A 3 -0.30 19.05 -22.13
C VAL A 3 0.63 17.90 -21.86
N GLU A 4 1.92 18.18 -21.70
CA GLU A 4 2.91 17.16 -21.38
C GLU A 4 2.85 16.77 -19.90
N ASN A 5 3.11 15.50 -19.62
CA ASN A 5 3.25 15.02 -18.26
C ASN A 5 4.57 15.54 -17.66
N ALA A 6 4.54 15.91 -16.40
CA ALA A 6 5.72 16.41 -15.69
C ALA A 6 6.07 15.51 -14.50
N VAL A 7 7.34 15.54 -14.08
CA VAL A 7 7.84 14.82 -12.92
C VAL A 7 8.50 15.79 -11.96
N ARG A 8 8.05 15.84 -10.73
CA ARG A 8 8.59 16.67 -9.65
C ARG A 8 9.25 15.77 -8.61
N LEU A 9 10.57 15.70 -8.65
CA LEU A 9 11.35 14.84 -7.75
C LEU A 9 11.85 15.55 -6.49
N VAL A 10 11.67 16.88 -6.40
CA VAL A 10 12.11 17.65 -5.23
C VAL A 10 11.02 17.59 -4.14
N PRO A 11 11.27 16.92 -3.01
CA PRO A 11 10.32 16.87 -1.91
C PRO A 11 10.04 18.27 -1.35
N GLY A 12 8.79 18.52 -0.93
CA GLY A 12 8.35 19.80 -0.39
C GLY A 12 7.86 20.79 -1.44
N THR A 13 7.90 20.44 -2.73
CA THR A 13 7.44 21.32 -3.80
C THR A 13 5.95 21.60 -3.70
N ASP A 14 5.13 20.57 -3.50
CA ASP A 14 3.66 20.72 -3.41
C ASP A 14 3.24 21.36 -2.07
N LEU A 15 3.99 21.08 -1.00
CA LEU A 15 3.82 21.81 0.26
C LEU A 15 4.14 23.30 0.09
N GLY A 16 5.21 23.62 -0.66
CA GLY A 16 5.54 25.01 -1.01
C GLY A 16 4.41 25.70 -1.77
N VAL A 17 3.81 25.02 -2.75
CA VAL A 17 2.64 25.54 -3.48
C VAL A 17 1.47 25.80 -2.53
N ALA A 18 1.18 24.87 -1.62
CA ALA A 18 0.09 25.03 -0.66
C ALA A 18 0.30 26.22 0.30
N VAL A 19 1.53 26.40 0.79
CA VAL A 19 1.86 27.50 1.73
C VAL A 19 1.79 28.87 1.06
N HIS A 20 2.12 28.96 -0.24
CA HIS A 20 2.09 30.21 -1.01
C HIS A 20 0.81 30.40 -1.83
N ALA A 21 -0.18 29.52 -1.66
CA ALA A 21 -1.47 29.66 -2.32
C ALA A 21 -2.20 30.96 -1.88
N GLU A 22 -3.01 31.50 -2.79
CA GLU A 22 -3.82 32.68 -2.52
C GLU A 22 -4.78 32.43 -1.32
N PRO A 23 -5.10 33.46 -0.53
CA PRO A 23 -6.06 33.33 0.55
C PRO A 23 -7.41 32.81 0.05
N GLY A 24 -7.82 31.64 0.55
CA GLY A 24 -9.05 30.96 0.14
C GLY A 24 -8.88 29.85 -0.90
N ASP A 25 -7.71 29.69 -1.51
CA ASP A 25 -7.41 28.54 -2.35
C ASP A 25 -7.04 27.33 -1.48
N ILE A 26 -8.03 26.48 -1.24
CA ILE A 26 -7.88 25.25 -0.44
C ILE A 26 -7.46 24.04 -1.27
N ALA A 27 -7.44 24.14 -2.61
CA ALA A 27 -7.19 23.00 -3.49
C ALA A 27 -5.83 22.32 -3.25
N PRO A 28 -4.69 23.04 -3.09
CA PRO A 28 -3.41 22.42 -2.79
C PRO A 28 -3.42 21.67 -1.44
N TRP A 29 -4.08 22.21 -0.43
CA TRP A 29 -4.20 21.57 0.88
C TRP A 29 -5.06 20.30 0.83
N LEU A 30 -6.15 20.34 0.06
CA LEU A 30 -6.99 19.15 -0.17
C LEU A 30 -6.24 18.05 -0.90
N GLN A 31 -5.35 18.39 -1.83
CA GLN A 31 -4.49 17.43 -2.51
C GLN A 31 -3.53 16.76 -1.53
N LEU A 32 -2.81 17.55 -0.72
CA LEU A 32 -1.87 17.00 0.29
C LEU A 32 -2.60 16.10 1.30
N LEU A 33 -3.73 16.55 1.82
CA LEU A 33 -4.53 15.78 2.77
C LEU A 33 -5.12 14.53 2.12
N GLY A 34 -5.60 14.64 0.87
CA GLY A 34 -6.12 13.52 0.11
C GLY A 34 -5.08 12.41 -0.05
N ASN A 35 -3.86 12.77 -0.43
CA ASN A 35 -2.76 11.81 -0.55
C ASN A 35 -2.41 11.18 0.80
N LEU A 36 -2.33 11.97 1.87
CA LEU A 36 -2.08 11.44 3.21
C LEU A 36 -3.14 10.42 3.66
N LEU A 37 -4.41 10.67 3.35
CA LEU A 37 -5.52 9.82 3.77
C LEU A 37 -5.78 8.64 2.82
N LEU A 38 -5.35 8.72 1.56
CA LEU A 38 -5.67 7.74 0.52
C LEU A 38 -5.24 6.31 0.90
N LEU A 39 -4.02 6.12 1.35
CA LEU A 39 -3.48 4.81 1.69
C LEU A 39 -3.48 4.49 3.19
N LEU A 40 -4.03 5.35 4.02
CA LEU A 40 -4.21 5.11 5.46
C LEU A 40 -5.04 3.83 5.72
N PRO A 41 -6.21 3.62 5.07
CA PRO A 41 -6.97 2.38 5.25
C PRO A 41 -6.20 1.14 4.80
N LEU A 42 -5.47 1.24 3.69
CA LEU A 42 -4.64 0.13 3.21
C LEU A 42 -3.59 -0.24 4.25
N GLY A 43 -2.83 0.74 4.75
CA GLY A 43 -1.83 0.51 5.79
C GLY A 43 -2.40 -0.08 7.07
N ALA A 44 -3.60 0.32 7.47
CA ALA A 44 -4.29 -0.22 8.63
C ALA A 44 -4.70 -1.70 8.44
N LEU A 45 -5.16 -2.07 7.25
CA LEU A 45 -5.69 -3.39 6.95
C LEU A 45 -4.62 -4.42 6.58
N LEU A 46 -3.51 -4.00 5.95
CA LEU A 46 -2.45 -4.91 5.50
C LEU A 46 -1.98 -5.86 6.60
N PRO A 47 -1.57 -5.39 7.80
CA PRO A 47 -1.08 -6.28 8.85
C PRO A 47 -2.16 -7.17 9.48
N LEU A 48 -3.44 -6.77 9.33
CA LEU A 48 -4.58 -7.55 9.84
C LEU A 48 -4.94 -8.70 8.88
N ARG A 49 -4.70 -8.53 7.59
CA ARG A 49 -5.11 -9.49 6.55
C ARG A 49 -3.97 -10.34 6.03
N LEU A 50 -2.76 -9.82 6.00
CA LEU A 50 -1.59 -10.48 5.45
C LEU A 50 -0.58 -10.79 6.56
N ALA A 51 -0.49 -12.06 6.96
CA ALA A 51 0.45 -12.50 7.99
C ALA A 51 1.92 -12.24 7.63
N ALA A 52 2.24 -12.14 6.32
CA ALA A 52 3.56 -11.77 5.84
C ALA A 52 3.94 -10.32 6.19
N VAL A 53 2.94 -9.44 6.39
CA VAL A 53 3.10 -8.03 6.78
C VAL A 53 2.99 -7.94 8.31
N ASP A 54 4.01 -8.39 9.01
CA ASP A 54 4.02 -8.53 10.47
C ASP A 54 4.64 -7.33 11.21
N SER A 55 5.09 -6.32 10.47
CA SER A 55 5.72 -5.12 11.02
C SER A 55 5.30 -3.85 10.28
N CYS A 56 5.39 -2.70 10.97
CA CYS A 56 5.12 -1.40 10.38
C CYS A 56 6.08 -1.11 9.21
N ALA A 57 7.33 -1.58 9.27
CA ALA A 57 8.28 -1.41 8.18
C ALA A 57 7.85 -2.16 6.91
N LYS A 58 7.38 -3.40 7.04
CA LYS A 58 6.85 -4.17 5.91
C LYS A 58 5.57 -3.53 5.36
N ALA A 59 4.67 -3.05 6.23
CA ALA A 59 3.48 -2.31 5.81
C ALA A 59 3.86 -1.05 5.03
N ALA A 60 4.80 -0.25 5.53
CA ALA A 60 5.31 0.93 4.84
C ALA A 60 5.92 0.59 3.48
N LEU A 61 6.70 -0.50 3.39
CA LEU A 61 7.30 -0.93 2.12
C LEU A 61 6.24 -1.34 1.09
N VAL A 62 5.21 -2.08 1.50
CA VAL A 62 4.09 -2.46 0.61
C VAL A 62 3.32 -1.22 0.17
N VAL A 63 3.04 -0.29 1.08
CA VAL A 63 2.38 0.97 0.75
C VAL A 63 3.22 1.80 -0.22
N LEU A 64 4.53 1.93 0.02
CA LEU A 64 5.46 2.62 -0.87
C LEU A 64 5.43 2.02 -2.29
N ALA A 65 5.55 0.69 -2.40
CA ALA A 65 5.48 0.01 -3.69
C ALA A 65 4.13 0.26 -4.39
N THR A 66 3.02 0.21 -3.64
CA THR A 66 1.67 0.48 -4.16
C THR A 66 1.57 1.92 -4.66
N THR A 67 2.07 2.89 -3.90
CA THR A 67 2.09 4.31 -4.31
C THR A 67 2.88 4.51 -5.60
N CYS A 68 4.08 3.94 -5.68
CA CYS A 68 4.89 4.03 -6.90
C CYS A 68 4.16 3.42 -8.11
N CYS A 69 3.47 2.30 -7.94
CA CYS A 69 2.67 1.70 -9.01
C CYS A 69 1.50 2.61 -9.41
N ILE A 70 0.80 3.22 -8.45
CA ILE A 70 -0.31 4.16 -8.73
C ILE A 70 0.21 5.34 -9.55
N GLU A 71 1.30 5.98 -9.11
CA GLU A 71 1.90 7.12 -9.80
C GLU A 71 2.36 6.77 -11.22
N LEU A 72 2.97 5.60 -11.41
CA LEU A 72 3.39 5.14 -12.74
C LEU A 72 2.18 4.91 -13.66
N VAL A 73 1.13 4.28 -13.16
CA VAL A 73 -0.10 4.06 -13.94
C VAL A 73 -0.76 5.39 -14.28
N GLN A 74 -0.87 6.31 -13.34
CA GLN A 74 -1.43 7.63 -13.59
C GLN A 74 -0.61 8.41 -14.62
N TYR A 75 0.71 8.36 -14.53
CA TYR A 75 1.60 8.97 -15.53
C TYR A 75 1.42 8.40 -16.93
N ALA A 76 1.24 7.07 -17.01
CA ALA A 76 1.10 6.39 -18.29
C ALA A 76 -0.28 6.59 -18.95
N VAL A 77 -1.34 6.74 -18.13
CA VAL A 77 -2.73 6.74 -18.62
C VAL A 77 -3.32 8.16 -18.71
N LEU A 78 -2.92 9.06 -17.82
CA LEU A 78 -3.49 10.40 -17.73
C LEU A 78 -2.58 11.44 -18.38
N THR A 79 -3.14 12.21 -19.31
CA THR A 79 -2.44 13.35 -19.96
C THR A 79 -2.42 14.56 -19.02
N GLY A 80 -1.30 15.25 -18.95
CA GLY A 80 -1.14 16.44 -18.10
C GLY A 80 -0.97 16.13 -16.61
N ARG A 81 -0.72 14.88 -16.26
CA ARG A 81 -0.45 14.49 -14.88
C ARG A 81 0.96 14.89 -14.44
N VAL A 82 1.05 15.39 -13.22
CA VAL A 82 2.32 15.63 -12.54
C VAL A 82 2.55 14.52 -11.53
N VAL A 83 3.60 13.74 -11.71
CA VAL A 83 4.07 12.78 -10.70
C VAL A 83 4.92 13.53 -9.69
N SER A 84 4.58 13.43 -8.42
CA SER A 84 5.25 14.18 -7.35
C SER A 84 5.88 13.26 -6.31
N ALA A 85 7.10 13.61 -5.88
CA ALA A 85 7.71 12.97 -4.73
C ALA A 85 6.89 13.19 -3.44
N ASP A 86 6.21 14.32 -3.32
CA ASP A 86 5.35 14.61 -2.18
C ASP A 86 4.15 13.67 -2.12
N ASP A 87 3.55 13.33 -3.25
CA ASP A 87 2.44 12.37 -3.33
C ASP A 87 2.89 10.99 -2.82
N VAL A 88 4.07 10.53 -3.25
CA VAL A 88 4.65 9.26 -2.80
C VAL A 88 4.92 9.27 -1.30
N LEU A 89 5.51 10.35 -0.80
CA LEU A 89 5.85 10.49 0.63
C LEU A 89 4.60 10.56 1.51
N LEU A 90 3.61 11.38 1.11
CA LEU A 90 2.37 11.56 1.87
C LEU A 90 1.53 10.27 1.91
N ASN A 91 1.37 9.60 0.79
CA ASN A 91 0.69 8.31 0.70
C ASN A 91 1.38 7.26 1.60
N THR A 92 2.73 7.21 1.55
CA THR A 92 3.50 6.27 2.39
C THR A 92 3.37 6.61 3.87
N ALA A 93 3.45 7.89 4.23
CA ALA A 93 3.27 8.37 5.60
C ALA A 93 1.86 8.04 6.13
N GLY A 94 0.84 8.24 5.30
CA GLY A 94 -0.55 7.87 5.62
C GLY A 94 -0.72 6.38 5.86
N GLY A 95 -0.16 5.54 4.98
CA GLY A 95 -0.20 4.09 5.16
C GLY A 95 0.56 3.63 6.42
N LEU A 96 1.72 4.23 6.71
CA LEU A 96 2.44 3.97 7.96
C LEU A 96 1.64 4.38 9.19
N ALA A 97 0.99 5.55 9.15
CA ALA A 97 0.09 5.99 10.22
C ALA A 97 -1.06 4.99 10.42
N GLY A 98 -1.67 4.50 9.34
CA GLY A 98 -2.70 3.45 9.38
C GLY A 98 -2.21 2.18 10.06
N ALA A 99 -1.01 1.69 9.69
CA ALA A 99 -0.41 0.51 10.30
C ALA A 99 -0.13 0.71 11.80
N LEU A 100 0.36 1.88 12.19
CA LEU A 100 0.62 2.22 13.59
C LEU A 100 -0.69 2.30 14.41
N LEU A 101 -1.72 2.93 13.86
CA LEU A 101 -3.03 3.02 14.51
C LEU A 101 -3.67 1.65 14.72
N SER A 102 -3.54 0.73 13.75
CA SER A 102 -4.11 -0.61 13.85
C SER A 102 -3.26 -1.59 14.67
N ARG A 103 -2.02 -1.25 15.02
CA ARG A 103 -1.04 -2.15 15.63
C ARG A 103 -1.56 -2.87 16.87
N ARG A 104 -2.35 -2.18 17.70
CA ARG A 104 -2.93 -2.75 18.93
C ARG A 104 -3.90 -3.92 18.67
N TRP A 105 -4.47 -3.98 17.48
CA TRP A 105 -5.43 -5.02 17.11
C TRP A 105 -4.82 -6.18 16.30
N TRP A 106 -3.53 -6.11 15.95
CA TRP A 106 -2.91 -7.12 15.10
C TRP A 106 -2.95 -8.52 15.70
N ALA A 107 -2.82 -8.65 17.02
CA ALA A 107 -2.88 -9.94 17.70
C ALA A 107 -4.28 -10.56 17.62
N ASP A 108 -5.32 -9.73 17.77
CA ASP A 108 -6.71 -10.18 17.89
C ASP A 108 -7.33 -10.55 16.53
N PHE A 109 -6.95 -9.82 15.48
CA PHE A 109 -7.55 -9.95 14.15
C PHE A 109 -6.69 -10.69 13.13
N ARG A 110 -5.47 -11.10 13.48
CA ARG A 110 -4.66 -11.92 12.58
C ARG A 110 -5.31 -13.27 12.35
N VAL A 111 -5.52 -13.62 11.07
CA VAL A 111 -5.94 -14.96 10.70
C VAL A 111 -4.84 -15.93 11.11
N PRO A 112 -5.14 -16.94 11.99
CA PRO A 112 -4.15 -17.93 12.38
C PRO A 112 -3.60 -18.66 11.15
N GLN A 113 -2.32 -18.56 10.91
CA GLN A 113 -1.70 -19.37 9.86
C GLN A 113 -1.65 -20.81 10.30
N PRO A 114 -2.08 -21.78 9.46
CA PRO A 114 -1.93 -23.19 9.79
C PRO A 114 -0.45 -23.48 10.02
N ARG A 115 -0.14 -24.10 11.17
CA ARG A 115 1.24 -24.49 11.47
C ARG A 115 1.81 -25.31 10.32
N PRO A 116 3.08 -25.09 9.91
CA PRO A 116 3.70 -25.83 8.80
C PRO A 116 3.57 -27.35 8.95
N GLU A 117 3.57 -27.85 10.18
CA GLU A 117 3.38 -29.25 10.51
C GLU A 117 1.96 -29.74 10.18
N ALA A 118 0.94 -28.97 10.49
CA ALA A 118 -0.45 -29.28 10.17
C ALA A 118 -0.69 -29.26 8.65
N ALA A 119 -0.07 -28.34 7.93
CA ALA A 119 -0.12 -28.29 6.47
C ALA A 119 0.59 -29.51 5.84
N ARG A 120 1.75 -29.91 6.37
CA ARG A 120 2.47 -31.12 5.93
C ARG A 120 1.71 -32.40 6.28
N ALA A 121 1.10 -32.51 7.46
CA ALA A 121 0.28 -33.64 7.85
C ALA A 121 -0.97 -33.77 6.96
N ARG A 122 -1.61 -32.65 6.59
CA ARG A 122 -2.74 -32.63 5.66
C ARG A 122 -2.33 -33.04 4.24
N ALA A 123 -1.19 -32.55 3.75
CA ALA A 123 -0.64 -32.94 2.45
C ALA A 123 -0.24 -34.44 2.44
N ALA A 124 0.33 -34.97 3.54
CA ALA A 124 0.66 -36.38 3.68
C ALA A 124 -0.59 -37.26 3.73
N ALA A 125 -1.66 -36.83 4.41
CA ALA A 125 -2.92 -37.56 4.47
C ALA A 125 -3.67 -37.63 3.11
N LEU A 126 -3.45 -36.67 2.23
CA LEU A 126 -4.05 -36.63 0.89
C LEU A 126 -3.29 -37.49 -0.14
N ARG A 127 -2.04 -37.89 0.13
CA ARG A 127 -1.22 -38.70 -0.77
C ARG A 127 -1.70 -40.14 -0.98
N PRO A 128 -2.32 -40.88 -0.03
CA PRO A 128 -2.62 -42.31 -0.21
C PRO A 128 -3.73 -42.58 -1.24
N GLN A 129 -4.56 -41.59 -1.60
CA GLN A 129 -5.70 -41.84 -2.49
C GLN A 129 -5.31 -41.97 -3.99
N TYR A 130 -4.14 -41.45 -4.36
CA TYR A 130 -3.69 -41.46 -5.76
C TYR A 130 -2.59 -42.51 -6.05
N ALA A 131 -2.14 -43.24 -5.04
CA ALA A 131 -1.04 -44.20 -5.18
C ALA A 131 -1.49 -45.65 -5.27
N ARG A 132 -2.74 -45.95 -5.69
CA ARG A 132 -3.09 -47.34 -6.09
C ARG A 132 -2.70 -47.53 -7.54
N PRO A 133 -1.67 -48.36 -7.85
CA PRO A 133 -1.46 -48.79 -9.18
C PRO A 133 -2.63 -49.70 -9.59
N HIS A 134 -3.29 -49.40 -10.68
CA HIS A 134 -4.14 -50.36 -11.37
C HIS A 134 -3.24 -51.52 -11.80
N GLY A 135 -3.11 -52.51 -10.94
CA GLY A 135 -2.50 -53.79 -11.26
C GLY A 135 -3.45 -54.59 -12.14
N GLY A 136 -2.90 -55.06 -13.24
CA GLY A 136 -3.45 -55.74 -14.37
C GLY A 136 -4.25 -57.01 -14.18
#